data_7efe26ed1b284d3843279de406786906
#
_entry.id   7efe26ed1b284d3843279de406786906
#
_cell.length_a   1.000
_cell.length_b   1.000
_cell.length_c   1.000
_cell.angle_alpha   90.00
_cell.angle_beta   90.00
_cell.angle_gamma   90.00
#
_symmetry.space_group_name_H-M   'P 1'
#
loop_
_entity.id
_entity.type
_entity.pdbx_description
1 polymer ?
#
loop_
_entity_poly.entity_id
_entity_poly.type
_entity_poly.pdbx_seq_one_letter_code
_entity_poly.pdbx_strand_id
1 'polypeptide(L)'
;MIPTILAVALFFATSSASWYEHYERGVRLIEQGNAAAARTELEAALAAHPTEGLQLATAPQQYTDYLPHLYLAIADQMSGDVAAARKQLALAEDSGVAARSEAGRSLLVAYQLLLRGDSTGKFARPAYAVYAERPPILSEAEFNTLRSDVLTKCNLPDAKLSDAPWYARYELALELEHKGDYPRALHELIDAVALRPNPQRRARMYGMWLIDYYPYFHIAREHVRLENWECARNALEISQRLSEIPAGAPEMNELMAMQQETARKLAGAGK
;
A
#
# COMPACT_ATOMS: atom_id res chain seq x y z
N MET A 1 68.92 -20.19 4.19
CA MET A 1 68.03 -19.98 3.04
C MET A 1 66.62 -20.03 3.62
N ILE A 2 65.96 -18.86 3.78
CA ILE A 2 64.59 -18.72 4.31
C ILE A 2 63.69 -18.41 3.10
N PRO A 3 62.66 -19.17 2.81
CA PRO A 3 61.76 -18.86 1.71
C PRO A 3 60.78 -17.72 2.11
N THR A 4 60.83 -16.65 1.35
CA THR A 4 59.92 -15.52 1.44
C THR A 4 58.58 -15.95 0.83
N ILE A 5 57.53 -16.12 1.70
CA ILE A 5 56.17 -16.37 1.25
C ILE A 5 55.55 -15.03 0.81
N LEU A 6 55.33 -14.90 -0.48
CA LEU A 6 54.65 -13.76 -1.10
C LEU A 6 53.15 -13.94 -0.86
N ALA A 7 52.58 -13.18 0.08
CA ALA A 7 51.13 -13.16 0.29
C ALA A 7 50.48 -12.32 -0.80
N VAL A 8 49.80 -12.96 -1.75
CA VAL A 8 48.97 -12.31 -2.76
C VAL A 8 47.64 -11.96 -2.09
N ALA A 9 47.45 -10.69 -1.73
CA ALA A 9 46.17 -10.17 -1.28
C ALA A 9 45.25 -10.07 -2.48
N LEU A 10 44.29 -11.01 -2.59
CA LEU A 10 43.19 -10.93 -3.53
C LEU A 10 42.24 -9.82 -3.03
N PHE A 11 42.34 -8.63 -3.60
CA PHE A 11 41.28 -7.60 -3.49
C PHE A 11 40.08 -8.08 -4.28
N PHE A 12 39.09 -8.66 -3.58
CA PHE A 12 37.75 -8.76 -4.11
C PHE A 12 37.17 -7.35 -4.17
N ALA A 13 37.20 -6.73 -5.36
CA ALA A 13 36.42 -5.54 -5.60
C ALA A 13 34.92 -5.95 -5.47
N THR A 14 34.31 -5.64 -4.33
CA THR A 14 32.89 -5.70 -4.21
C THR A 14 32.32 -4.64 -5.15
N SER A 15 31.79 -5.06 -6.29
CA SER A 15 31.06 -4.19 -7.17
C SER A 15 29.90 -3.60 -6.34
N SER A 16 29.97 -2.31 -6.04
CA SER A 16 28.82 -1.63 -5.41
C SER A 16 27.66 -1.71 -6.37
N ALA A 17 26.50 -2.10 -5.86
CA ALA A 17 25.29 -2.13 -6.67
C ALA A 17 25.05 -0.75 -7.31
N SER A 18 24.59 -0.73 -8.55
CA SER A 18 24.27 0.51 -9.26
C SER A 18 23.00 1.15 -8.69
N TRP A 19 22.80 2.46 -8.95
CA TRP A 19 21.62 3.17 -8.47
C TRP A 19 20.32 2.50 -8.90
N TYR A 20 20.25 1.96 -10.10
CA TYR A 20 19.04 1.32 -10.61
C TYR A 20 18.78 -0.05 -9.95
N GLU A 21 19.84 -0.81 -9.60
CA GLU A 21 19.68 -2.07 -8.85
C GLU A 21 19.13 -1.81 -7.45
N HIS A 22 19.59 -0.77 -6.78
CA HIS A 22 19.03 -0.29 -5.52
C HIS A 22 17.57 0.12 -5.68
N TYR A 23 17.26 0.93 -6.69
CA TYR A 23 15.91 1.39 -6.95
C TYR A 23 14.93 0.24 -7.21
N GLU A 24 15.24 -0.66 -8.15
CA GLU A 24 14.39 -1.81 -8.45
C GLU A 24 14.21 -2.73 -7.24
N ARG A 25 15.26 -2.91 -6.43
CA ARG A 25 15.17 -3.69 -5.19
C ARG A 25 14.25 -3.01 -4.19
N GLY A 26 14.35 -1.70 -4.04
CA GLY A 26 13.47 -0.91 -3.20
C GLY A 26 12.00 -1.03 -3.59
N VAL A 27 11.70 -0.91 -4.90
CA VAL A 27 10.34 -1.08 -5.43
C VAL A 27 9.82 -2.49 -5.14
N ARG A 28 10.61 -3.54 -5.41
CA ARG A 28 10.21 -4.92 -5.08
C ARG A 28 9.96 -5.16 -3.59
N LEU A 29 10.74 -4.52 -2.72
CA LEU A 29 10.56 -4.63 -1.27
C LEU A 29 9.27 -3.96 -0.80
N ILE A 30 8.84 -2.87 -1.44
CA ILE A 30 7.51 -2.28 -1.23
C ILE A 30 6.42 -3.30 -1.58
N GLU A 31 6.51 -3.93 -2.75
CA GLU A 31 5.56 -4.96 -3.17
C GLU A 31 5.50 -6.16 -2.20
N GLN A 32 6.62 -6.46 -1.53
CA GLN A 32 6.72 -7.51 -0.52
C GLN A 32 6.26 -7.07 0.88
N GLY A 33 5.90 -5.79 1.05
CA GLY A 33 5.49 -5.24 2.35
C GLY A 33 6.66 -4.92 3.30
N ASN A 34 7.91 -4.96 2.82
CA ASN A 34 9.10 -4.69 3.64
C ASN A 34 9.54 -3.23 3.54
N ALA A 35 8.79 -2.35 4.21
CA ALA A 35 8.99 -0.90 4.13
C ALA A 35 10.38 -0.44 4.61
N ALA A 36 10.89 -0.99 5.71
CA ALA A 36 12.19 -0.58 6.26
C ALA A 36 13.36 -0.90 5.31
N ALA A 37 13.37 -2.10 4.75
CA ALA A 37 14.38 -2.49 3.76
C ALA A 37 14.20 -1.71 2.45
N ALA A 38 12.97 -1.46 2.01
CA ALA A 38 12.66 -0.65 0.83
C ALA A 38 13.24 0.76 0.96
N ARG A 39 13.01 1.41 2.11
CA ARG A 39 13.55 2.74 2.39
C ARG A 39 15.07 2.77 2.28
N THR A 40 15.77 1.82 2.88
CA THR A 40 17.24 1.74 2.82
C THR A 40 17.74 1.65 1.39
N GLU A 41 17.12 0.82 0.57
CA GLU A 41 17.51 0.65 -0.84
C GLU A 41 17.19 1.91 -1.68
N LEU A 42 16.06 2.55 -1.46
CA LEU A 42 15.69 3.77 -2.18
C LEU A 42 16.57 4.97 -1.79
N GLU A 43 16.96 5.09 -0.51
CA GLU A 43 17.92 6.08 -0.05
C GLU A 43 19.30 5.85 -0.66
N ALA A 44 19.76 4.59 -0.78
CA ALA A 44 20.99 4.25 -1.47
C ALA A 44 20.95 4.59 -2.97
N ALA A 45 19.80 4.36 -3.62
CA ALA A 45 19.59 4.76 -5.01
C ALA A 45 19.71 6.28 -5.18
N LEU A 46 19.06 7.08 -4.31
CA LEU A 46 19.14 8.54 -4.32
C LEU A 46 20.56 9.05 -4.03
N ALA A 47 21.29 8.42 -3.11
CA ALA A 47 22.67 8.79 -2.82
C ALA A 47 23.58 8.58 -4.02
N ALA A 48 23.35 7.52 -4.80
CA ALA A 48 24.10 7.21 -6.00
C ALA A 48 23.65 8.01 -7.24
N HIS A 49 22.35 8.35 -7.32
CA HIS A 49 21.75 9.12 -8.42
C HIS A 49 20.66 10.06 -7.88
N PRO A 50 21.02 11.32 -7.54
CA PRO A 50 20.10 12.25 -6.88
C PRO A 50 18.95 12.78 -7.74
N THR A 51 19.03 12.65 -9.05
CA THR A 51 18.08 13.29 -9.98
C THR A 51 17.04 12.29 -10.50
N GLU A 52 15.79 12.55 -10.24
CA GLU A 52 14.67 11.81 -10.83
C GLU A 52 14.61 11.97 -12.35
N GLY A 53 14.05 11.00 -13.05
CA GLY A 53 13.92 11.09 -14.51
C GLY A 53 13.05 9.99 -15.10
N LEU A 54 12.58 10.26 -16.32
CA LEU A 54 11.83 9.29 -17.11
C LEU A 54 12.76 8.61 -18.10
N GLN A 55 12.49 7.34 -18.36
CA GLN A 55 13.19 6.54 -19.37
C GLN A 55 14.72 6.60 -19.20
N LEU A 56 15.21 6.54 -17.96
CA LEU A 56 16.65 6.48 -17.70
C LEU A 56 17.19 5.10 -18.08
N ALA A 57 18.28 5.09 -18.83
CA ALA A 57 18.92 3.85 -19.28
C ALA A 57 19.54 3.11 -18.07
N THR A 58 19.19 1.85 -17.89
CA THR A 58 19.73 0.95 -16.85
C THR A 58 20.69 -0.10 -17.44
N ALA A 59 20.41 -0.52 -18.68
CA ALA A 59 21.23 -1.43 -19.48
C ALA A 59 20.96 -1.17 -20.98
N PRO A 60 21.68 -1.80 -21.90
CA PRO A 60 21.39 -1.70 -23.32
C PRO A 60 19.93 -2.05 -23.61
N GLN A 61 19.16 -1.10 -24.15
CA GLN A 61 17.73 -1.21 -24.48
C GLN A 61 16.79 -1.43 -23.27
N GLN A 62 17.28 -1.17 -22.05
CA GLN A 62 16.45 -1.19 -20.83
C GLN A 62 16.38 0.22 -20.25
N TYR A 63 15.16 0.63 -19.92
CA TYR A 63 14.86 1.96 -19.40
C TYR A 63 13.92 1.85 -18.22
N THR A 64 14.04 2.76 -17.25
CA THR A 64 13.13 2.86 -16.13
C THR A 64 12.72 4.30 -15.87
N ASP A 65 11.51 4.48 -15.37
CA ASP A 65 11.08 5.73 -14.77
C ASP A 65 11.58 5.75 -13.32
N TYR A 66 12.51 6.64 -13.02
CA TYR A 66 13.17 6.74 -11.74
C TYR A 66 12.47 7.76 -10.85
N LEU A 67 11.68 7.29 -9.89
CA LEU A 67 10.78 8.06 -9.05
C LEU A 67 11.03 7.80 -7.55
N PRO A 68 12.26 7.93 -7.05
CA PRO A 68 12.60 7.47 -5.70
C PRO A 68 11.85 8.21 -4.59
N HIS A 69 11.58 9.51 -4.73
CA HIS A 69 10.80 10.24 -3.73
C HIS A 69 9.37 9.74 -3.61
N LEU A 70 8.73 9.39 -4.73
CA LEU A 70 7.39 8.80 -4.69
C LEU A 70 7.40 7.45 -3.97
N TYR A 71 8.34 6.57 -4.26
CA TYR A 71 8.45 5.28 -3.60
C TYR A 71 8.92 5.38 -2.15
N LEU A 72 9.73 6.38 -1.78
CA LEU A 72 10.03 6.68 -0.38
C LEU A 72 8.78 7.14 0.38
N ALA A 73 7.92 7.96 -0.23
CA ALA A 73 6.64 8.34 0.38
C ALA A 73 5.77 7.11 0.66
N ILE A 74 5.77 6.13 -0.25
CA ILE A 74 5.07 4.85 -0.07
C ILE A 74 5.67 4.05 1.10
N ALA A 75 7.00 3.91 1.15
CA ALA A 75 7.69 3.19 2.21
C ALA A 75 7.47 3.83 3.59
N ASP A 76 7.52 5.17 3.67
CA ASP A 76 7.26 5.91 4.90
C ASP A 76 5.81 5.74 5.36
N GLN A 77 4.84 5.80 4.43
CA GLN A 77 3.43 5.53 4.73
C GLN A 77 3.22 4.11 5.28
N MET A 78 3.84 3.10 4.66
CA MET A 78 3.78 1.72 5.12
C MET A 78 4.37 1.53 6.52
N SER A 79 5.36 2.35 6.88
CA SER A 79 5.99 2.34 8.21
C SER A 79 5.19 3.14 9.25
N GLY A 80 4.10 3.80 8.83
CA GLY A 80 3.30 4.68 9.69
C GLY A 80 3.88 6.07 9.91
N ASP A 81 5.01 6.42 9.27
CA ASP A 81 5.60 7.76 9.32
C ASP A 81 4.94 8.70 8.29
N VAL A 82 3.73 9.14 8.62
CA VAL A 82 2.93 10.03 7.76
C VAL A 82 3.63 11.36 7.51
N ALA A 83 4.43 11.86 8.46
CA ALA A 83 5.14 13.13 8.31
C ALA A 83 6.28 13.01 7.28
N ALA A 84 7.07 11.93 7.36
CA ALA A 84 8.10 11.64 6.36
C ALA A 84 7.45 11.37 4.98
N ALA A 85 6.37 10.58 4.94
CA ALA A 85 5.64 10.29 3.70
C ALA A 85 5.18 11.57 2.99
N ARG A 86 4.59 12.53 3.71
CA ARG A 86 4.19 13.84 3.14
C ARG A 86 5.37 14.64 2.62
N LYS A 87 6.50 14.64 3.35
CA LYS A 87 7.71 15.33 2.91
C LYS A 87 8.24 14.73 1.60
N GLN A 88 8.31 13.42 1.50
CA GLN A 88 8.76 12.74 0.29
C GLN A 88 7.77 12.95 -0.87
N LEU A 89 6.47 12.93 -0.60
CA LEU A 89 5.45 13.20 -1.60
C LEU A 89 5.58 14.62 -2.17
N ALA A 90 5.81 15.62 -1.31
CA ALA A 90 6.04 16.99 -1.75
C ALA A 90 7.28 17.11 -2.67
N LEU A 91 8.38 16.40 -2.35
CA LEU A 91 9.57 16.36 -3.21
C LEU A 91 9.26 15.72 -4.58
N ALA A 92 8.46 14.64 -4.61
CA ALA A 92 8.01 14.03 -5.86
C ALA A 92 7.10 14.96 -6.69
N GLU A 93 6.27 15.78 -6.02
CA GLU A 93 5.45 16.82 -6.66
C GLU A 93 6.32 17.93 -7.24
N ASP A 94 7.25 18.46 -6.47
CA ASP A 94 8.14 19.55 -6.86
C ASP A 94 9.05 19.17 -8.03
N SER A 95 9.49 17.91 -8.10
CA SER A 95 10.27 17.41 -9.24
C SER A 95 9.46 17.37 -10.53
N GLY A 96 8.16 17.16 -10.44
CA GLY A 96 7.22 17.02 -11.55
C GLY A 96 7.46 15.80 -12.44
N VAL A 97 8.41 14.92 -12.10
CA VAL A 97 8.75 13.74 -12.89
C VAL A 97 7.64 12.69 -12.78
N ALA A 98 7.18 12.42 -11.56
CA ALA A 98 6.10 11.47 -11.29
C ALA A 98 4.80 11.83 -12.04
N ALA A 99 4.47 13.12 -12.13
CA ALA A 99 3.27 13.59 -12.84
C ALA A 99 3.31 13.33 -14.37
N ARG A 100 4.50 13.17 -14.94
CA ARG A 100 4.72 12.90 -16.37
C ARG A 100 4.83 11.41 -16.69
N SER A 101 5.11 10.57 -15.70
CA SER A 101 5.08 9.10 -15.83
C SER A 101 3.64 8.62 -15.79
N GLU A 102 3.26 7.65 -16.59
CA GLU A 102 1.90 7.06 -16.57
C GLU A 102 1.62 6.37 -15.23
N ALA A 103 2.52 5.47 -14.81
CA ALA A 103 2.42 4.78 -13.53
C ALA A 103 2.61 5.72 -12.35
N GLY A 104 3.60 6.62 -12.42
CA GLY A 104 3.90 7.59 -11.36
C GLY A 104 2.76 8.55 -11.08
N ARG A 105 2.08 9.05 -12.11
CA ARG A 105 0.93 9.97 -11.97
C ARG A 105 -0.22 9.33 -11.20
N SER A 106 -0.54 8.09 -11.50
CA SER A 106 -1.62 7.38 -10.81
C SER A 106 -1.28 7.17 -9.32
N LEU A 107 -0.06 6.74 -9.02
CA LEU A 107 0.44 6.60 -7.66
C LEU A 107 0.47 7.96 -6.94
N LEU A 108 1.00 9.00 -7.57
CA LEU A 108 1.08 10.34 -6.98
C LEU A 108 -0.29 10.84 -6.53
N VAL A 109 -1.30 10.78 -7.41
CA VAL A 109 -2.67 11.20 -7.10
C VAL A 109 -3.28 10.33 -6.00
N ALA A 110 -3.07 9.00 -6.04
CA ALA A 110 -3.57 8.10 -5.01
C ALA A 110 -2.97 8.46 -3.63
N TYR A 111 -1.66 8.68 -3.55
CA TYR A 111 -1.01 9.02 -2.28
C TYR A 111 -1.30 10.45 -1.81
N GLN A 112 -1.56 11.41 -2.70
CA GLN A 112 -2.14 12.70 -2.35
C GLN A 112 -3.49 12.53 -1.63
N LEU A 113 -4.35 11.65 -2.12
CA LEU A 113 -5.65 11.35 -1.49
C LEU A 113 -5.48 10.62 -0.15
N LEU A 114 -4.59 9.61 -0.11
CA LEU A 114 -4.28 8.84 1.10
C LEU A 114 -3.74 9.71 2.24
N LEU A 115 -2.85 10.65 1.91
CA LEU A 115 -2.17 11.51 2.86
C LEU A 115 -2.90 12.84 3.11
N ARG A 116 -4.07 13.08 2.49
CA ARG A 116 -4.95 14.19 2.83
C ARG A 116 -5.36 14.08 4.29
N GLY A 117 -4.88 14.98 5.11
CA GLY A 117 -5.27 15.08 6.50
C GLY A 117 -5.52 16.53 6.88
N ASP A 118 -6.19 16.73 8.02
CA ASP A 118 -6.36 18.09 8.51
C ASP A 118 -5.00 18.77 8.79
N SER A 119 -4.99 20.08 8.69
CA SER A 119 -3.80 20.92 8.86
C SER A 119 -3.31 21.00 10.31
N THR A 120 -3.92 20.29 11.27
CA THR A 120 -3.69 20.48 12.70
C THR A 120 -2.57 19.61 13.29
N GLY A 121 -1.91 18.78 12.47
CA GLY A 121 -0.74 17.99 12.88
C GLY A 121 -1.03 16.85 13.87
N LYS A 122 -2.27 16.67 14.31
CA LYS A 122 -2.72 15.47 15.01
C LYS A 122 -3.01 14.42 13.95
N PHE A 123 -2.45 13.25 14.10
CA PHE A 123 -2.61 12.05 13.24
C PHE A 123 -3.78 12.19 12.26
N ALA A 124 -3.50 12.77 11.10
CA ALA A 124 -4.51 12.95 10.09
C ALA A 124 -4.91 11.56 9.61
N ARG A 125 -6.11 11.13 10.01
CA ARG A 125 -6.69 9.91 9.46
C ARG A 125 -6.76 10.10 7.95
N PRO A 126 -6.35 9.11 7.15
CA PRO A 126 -6.57 9.17 5.72
C PRO A 126 -8.03 9.51 5.44
N ALA A 127 -8.31 10.27 4.39
CA ALA A 127 -9.67 10.74 4.10
C ALA A 127 -10.71 9.61 3.93
N TYR A 128 -10.27 8.37 3.79
CA TYR A 128 -11.10 7.16 3.74
C TYR A 128 -11.15 6.38 5.07
N ALA A 129 -10.40 6.79 6.11
CA ALA A 129 -10.24 6.04 7.36
C ALA A 129 -11.06 6.65 8.49
N VAL A 130 -12.36 6.76 8.32
CA VAL A 130 -13.29 7.03 9.42
C VAL A 130 -13.77 5.71 9.96
N TYR A 131 -13.33 5.35 11.17
CA TYR A 131 -13.92 4.20 11.86
C TYR A 131 -15.39 4.49 12.15
N ALA A 132 -16.25 3.54 11.80
CA ALA A 132 -17.69 3.70 12.02
C ALA A 132 -17.97 3.74 13.52
N GLU A 133 -18.79 4.69 13.95
CA GLU A 133 -19.30 4.76 15.32
C GLU A 133 -20.41 3.70 15.60
N ARG A 134 -20.69 2.84 14.63
CA ARG A 134 -21.69 1.78 14.78
C ARG A 134 -21.12 0.62 15.61
N PRO A 135 -21.93 0.05 16.52
CA PRO A 135 -21.49 -1.12 17.28
C PRO A 135 -21.26 -2.32 16.35
N PRO A 136 -20.30 -3.18 16.67
CA PRO A 136 -20.08 -4.43 15.94
C PRO A 136 -21.30 -5.36 16.07
N ILE A 137 -21.50 -6.22 15.08
CA ILE A 137 -22.62 -7.17 15.05
C ILE A 137 -22.27 -8.46 15.81
N LEU A 138 -21.05 -8.96 15.62
CA LEU A 138 -20.59 -10.15 16.31
C LEU A 138 -20.31 -9.85 17.78
N SER A 139 -20.63 -10.80 18.67
CA SER A 139 -20.14 -10.77 20.05
C SER A 139 -18.61 -10.90 20.08
N GLU A 140 -17.99 -10.51 21.18
CA GLU A 140 -16.53 -10.69 21.36
C GLU A 140 -16.09 -12.15 21.28
N ALA A 141 -16.91 -13.09 21.74
CA ALA A 141 -16.63 -14.51 21.68
C ALA A 141 -16.63 -15.02 20.21
N GLU A 142 -17.64 -14.63 19.42
CA GLU A 142 -17.74 -14.97 18.00
C GLU A 142 -16.59 -14.34 17.21
N PHE A 143 -16.28 -13.08 17.48
CA PHE A 143 -15.14 -12.40 16.84
C PHE A 143 -13.81 -13.08 17.16
N ASN A 144 -13.57 -13.44 18.44
CA ASN A 144 -12.35 -14.12 18.83
C ASN A 144 -12.21 -15.51 18.20
N THR A 145 -13.32 -16.23 18.04
CA THR A 145 -13.35 -17.53 17.32
C THR A 145 -12.99 -17.32 15.85
N LEU A 146 -13.68 -16.41 15.17
CA LEU A 146 -13.44 -16.11 13.77
C LEU A 146 -11.98 -15.68 13.51
N ARG A 147 -11.44 -14.82 14.38
CA ARG A 147 -10.05 -14.38 14.33
C ARG A 147 -9.08 -15.54 14.43
N SER A 148 -9.29 -16.44 15.40
CA SER A 148 -8.45 -17.63 15.60
C SER A 148 -8.48 -18.55 14.38
N ASP A 149 -9.66 -18.77 13.80
CA ASP A 149 -9.85 -19.59 12.60
C ASP A 149 -9.09 -18.99 11.40
N VAL A 150 -9.21 -17.67 11.18
CA VAL A 150 -8.51 -16.97 10.11
C VAL A 150 -6.99 -17.00 10.30
N LEU A 151 -6.49 -16.74 11.51
CA LEU A 151 -5.07 -16.81 11.78
C LEU A 151 -4.52 -18.24 11.56
N THR A 152 -5.27 -19.27 11.95
CA THR A 152 -4.92 -20.66 11.68
C THR A 152 -4.89 -20.95 10.17
N LYS A 153 -5.91 -20.52 9.43
CA LYS A 153 -5.98 -20.61 7.96
C LYS A 153 -4.79 -19.91 7.29
N CYS A 154 -4.34 -18.79 7.86
CA CYS A 154 -3.17 -18.04 7.37
C CYS A 154 -1.82 -18.61 7.86
N ASN A 155 -1.79 -19.80 8.46
CA ASN A 155 -0.59 -20.45 9.03
C ASN A 155 0.07 -19.63 10.18
N LEU A 156 -0.76 -18.98 10.99
CA LEU A 156 -0.38 -18.09 12.09
C LEU A 156 -1.15 -18.42 13.39
N PRO A 157 -1.24 -19.71 13.84
CA PRO A 157 -2.16 -20.12 14.91
C PRO A 157 -1.89 -19.43 16.25
N ASP A 158 -0.64 -19.07 16.53
CA ASP A 158 -0.21 -18.46 17.80
C ASP A 158 0.00 -16.95 17.71
N ALA A 159 -0.26 -16.33 16.55
CA ALA A 159 -0.02 -14.91 16.35
C ALA A 159 -1.08 -14.05 17.06
N LYS A 160 -0.62 -12.91 17.59
CA LYS A 160 -1.55 -11.85 18.00
C LYS A 160 -2.00 -11.07 16.74
N LEU A 161 -3.24 -10.62 16.74
CA LEU A 161 -3.76 -9.83 15.62
C LEU A 161 -2.96 -8.52 15.43
N SER A 162 -2.48 -7.90 16.52
CA SER A 162 -1.60 -6.72 16.45
C SER A 162 -0.37 -6.92 15.57
N ASP A 163 0.16 -8.13 15.55
CA ASP A 163 1.40 -8.50 14.87
C ASP A 163 1.12 -9.24 13.54
N ALA A 164 -0.16 -9.40 13.19
CA ALA A 164 -0.57 -10.12 12.00
C ALA A 164 -0.20 -9.35 10.72
N PRO A 165 0.30 -10.03 9.69
CA PRO A 165 0.62 -9.42 8.41
C PRO A 165 -0.65 -8.97 7.67
N TRP A 166 -0.47 -8.09 6.66
CA TRP A 166 -1.54 -7.50 5.87
C TRP A 166 -2.56 -8.53 5.34
N TYR A 167 -2.12 -9.69 4.90
CA TYR A 167 -2.99 -10.70 4.30
C TYR A 167 -3.91 -11.37 5.33
N ALA A 168 -3.45 -11.57 6.56
CA ALA A 168 -4.27 -12.15 7.62
C ALA A 168 -5.36 -11.16 8.08
N ARG A 169 -5.04 -9.85 8.14
CA ARG A 169 -6.02 -8.79 8.40
C ARG A 169 -7.03 -8.68 7.26
N TYR A 170 -6.57 -8.74 6.02
CA TYR A 170 -7.43 -8.69 4.86
C TYR A 170 -8.39 -9.89 4.80
N GLU A 171 -7.90 -11.11 5.03
CA GLU A 171 -8.76 -12.31 5.11
C GLU A 171 -9.78 -12.19 6.26
N LEU A 172 -9.36 -11.69 7.43
CA LEU A 172 -10.29 -11.44 8.53
C LEU A 172 -11.36 -10.42 8.16
N ALA A 173 -10.96 -9.36 7.46
CA ALA A 173 -11.90 -8.36 7.00
C ALA A 173 -12.95 -8.94 6.03
N LEU A 174 -12.54 -9.78 5.09
CA LEU A 174 -13.48 -10.44 4.16
C LEU A 174 -14.47 -11.36 4.89
N GLU A 175 -14.00 -12.11 5.88
CA GLU A 175 -14.88 -12.96 6.70
C GLU A 175 -15.84 -12.11 7.56
N LEU A 176 -15.39 -11.00 8.14
CA LEU A 176 -16.24 -10.06 8.88
C LEU A 176 -17.28 -9.40 7.97
N GLU A 177 -16.88 -9.00 6.77
CA GLU A 177 -17.79 -8.50 5.73
C GLU A 177 -18.88 -9.52 5.39
N HIS A 178 -18.50 -10.78 5.20
CA HIS A 178 -19.45 -11.87 4.95
C HIS A 178 -20.41 -12.09 6.11
N LYS A 179 -19.98 -11.88 7.36
CA LYS A 179 -20.84 -11.92 8.56
C LYS A 179 -21.67 -10.66 8.77
N GLY A 180 -21.45 -9.61 7.97
CA GLY A 180 -22.14 -8.32 8.08
C GLY A 180 -21.57 -7.39 9.16
N ASP A 181 -20.45 -7.75 9.80
CA ASP A 181 -19.76 -6.91 10.79
C ASP A 181 -18.88 -5.86 10.11
N TYR A 182 -19.52 -4.96 9.40
CA TYR A 182 -18.88 -3.92 8.58
C TYR A 182 -17.96 -2.98 9.37
N PRO A 183 -18.27 -2.59 10.62
CA PRO A 183 -17.37 -1.75 11.39
C PRO A 183 -16.02 -2.40 11.66
N ARG A 184 -16.02 -3.69 12.06
CA ARG A 184 -14.77 -4.43 12.26
C ARG A 184 -14.07 -4.78 10.95
N ALA A 185 -14.82 -5.13 9.89
CA ALA A 185 -14.26 -5.34 8.55
C ALA A 185 -13.49 -4.11 8.08
N LEU A 186 -14.10 -2.91 8.19
CA LEU A 186 -13.47 -1.65 7.85
C LEU A 186 -12.18 -1.41 8.64
N HIS A 187 -12.18 -1.71 9.94
CA HIS A 187 -10.99 -1.56 10.78
C HIS A 187 -9.83 -2.43 10.27
N GLU A 188 -10.10 -3.71 10.03
CA GLU A 188 -9.07 -4.64 9.58
C GLU A 188 -8.59 -4.33 8.14
N LEU A 189 -9.46 -3.81 7.26
CA LEU A 189 -9.07 -3.32 5.93
C LEU A 189 -8.12 -2.13 6.01
N ILE A 190 -8.41 -1.15 6.88
CA ILE A 190 -7.55 0.02 7.08
C ILE A 190 -6.19 -0.40 7.63
N ASP A 191 -6.16 -1.32 8.59
CA ASP A 191 -4.91 -1.86 9.13
C ASP A 191 -4.13 -2.67 8.07
N ALA A 192 -4.83 -3.42 7.21
CA ALA A 192 -4.19 -4.12 6.09
C ALA A 192 -3.55 -3.13 5.11
N VAL A 193 -4.23 -2.04 4.77
CA VAL A 193 -3.71 -0.96 3.92
C VAL A 193 -2.53 -0.25 4.57
N ALA A 194 -2.55 -0.02 5.89
CA ALA A 194 -1.42 0.56 6.60
C ALA A 194 -0.13 -0.28 6.45
N LEU A 195 -0.29 -1.61 6.38
CA LEU A 195 0.83 -2.54 6.16
C LEU A 195 1.17 -2.74 4.68
N ARG A 196 0.19 -2.65 3.79
CA ARG A 196 0.35 -2.82 2.34
C ARG A 196 -0.61 -1.91 1.58
N PRO A 197 -0.21 -0.68 1.23
CA PRO A 197 -1.10 0.27 0.57
C PRO A 197 -1.36 -0.01 -0.91
N ASN A 198 -0.50 -0.78 -1.58
CA ASN A 198 -0.64 -1.07 -3.01
C ASN A 198 -1.52 -2.29 -3.24
N PRO A 199 -2.68 -2.15 -3.93
CA PRO A 199 -3.49 -3.28 -4.35
C PRO A 199 -2.73 -4.13 -5.39
N GLN A 200 -3.03 -5.41 -5.42
CA GLN A 200 -2.40 -6.31 -6.38
C GLN A 200 -3.27 -7.53 -6.65
N ARG A 201 -3.50 -7.81 -7.92
CA ARG A 201 -4.07 -9.08 -8.35
C ARG A 201 -3.07 -10.21 -8.08
N ARG A 202 -3.56 -11.32 -7.53
CA ARG A 202 -2.75 -12.48 -7.18
C ARG A 202 -1.56 -12.12 -6.28
N ALA A 203 -1.81 -11.29 -5.29
CA ALA A 203 -0.83 -10.93 -4.28
C ALA A 203 -0.42 -12.19 -3.49
N ARG A 204 0.89 -12.34 -3.27
CA ARG A 204 1.41 -13.47 -2.49
C ARG A 204 1.14 -13.24 -1.01
N MET A 205 0.49 -14.19 -0.36
CA MET A 205 0.25 -14.21 1.08
C MET A 205 1.43 -14.89 1.80
N TYR A 206 1.42 -16.21 1.82
CA TYR A 206 2.49 -17.06 2.38
C TYR A 206 2.69 -18.28 1.48
N GLY A 207 3.91 -18.81 1.43
CA GLY A 207 4.23 -19.97 0.58
C GLY A 207 3.86 -19.72 -0.89
N MET A 208 2.95 -20.56 -1.42
CA MET A 208 2.42 -20.48 -2.79
C MET A 208 0.99 -19.90 -2.87
N TRP A 209 0.42 -19.49 -1.74
CA TRP A 209 -0.95 -18.97 -1.69
C TRP A 209 -1.01 -17.53 -2.22
N LEU A 210 -1.99 -17.27 -3.07
CA LEU A 210 -2.24 -16.00 -3.73
C LEU A 210 -3.67 -15.55 -3.45
N ILE A 211 -3.86 -14.25 -3.28
CA ILE A 211 -5.16 -13.60 -3.12
C ILE A 211 -5.26 -12.38 -4.03
N ASP A 212 -6.44 -12.09 -4.54
CA ASP A 212 -6.71 -10.80 -5.17
C ASP A 212 -6.90 -9.76 -4.06
N TYR A 213 -5.94 -8.86 -3.93
CA TYR A 213 -5.89 -7.85 -2.88
C TYR A 213 -6.45 -6.54 -3.42
N TYR A 214 -7.73 -6.27 -3.11
CA TYR A 214 -8.49 -5.10 -3.54
C TYR A 214 -9.00 -4.29 -2.34
N PRO A 215 -8.10 -3.78 -1.49
CA PRO A 215 -8.49 -3.21 -0.20
C PRO A 215 -9.35 -1.95 -0.33
N TYR A 216 -9.06 -1.05 -1.27
CA TYR A 216 -9.83 0.18 -1.43
C TYR A 216 -11.23 -0.05 -1.98
N PHE A 217 -11.42 -1.04 -2.82
CA PHE A 217 -12.72 -1.50 -3.26
C PHE A 217 -13.58 -1.98 -2.06
N HIS A 218 -13.00 -2.81 -1.19
CA HIS A 218 -13.69 -3.29 0.01
C HIS A 218 -13.91 -2.17 1.02
N ILE A 219 -12.92 -1.28 1.27
CA ILE A 219 -13.10 -0.08 2.11
C ILE A 219 -14.27 0.77 1.61
N ALA A 220 -14.35 1.00 0.29
CA ALA A 220 -15.46 1.74 -0.29
C ALA A 220 -16.81 1.04 -0.07
N ARG A 221 -16.84 -0.28 -0.25
CA ARG A 221 -18.02 -1.11 -0.01
C ARG A 221 -18.50 -1.00 1.43
N GLU A 222 -17.59 -1.09 2.40
CA GLU A 222 -17.94 -0.96 3.81
C GLU A 222 -18.46 0.44 4.13
N HIS A 223 -17.85 1.48 3.59
CA HIS A 223 -18.33 2.84 3.77
C HIS A 223 -19.70 3.08 3.14
N VAL A 224 -19.98 2.50 1.97
CA VAL A 224 -21.33 2.54 1.36
C VAL A 224 -22.36 1.90 2.28
N ARG A 225 -22.07 0.73 2.85
CA ARG A 225 -22.95 0.00 3.80
C ARG A 225 -23.13 0.74 5.11
N LEU A 226 -22.14 1.49 5.54
CA LEU A 226 -22.15 2.34 6.73
C LEU A 226 -22.69 3.76 6.46
N GLU A 227 -23.06 4.05 5.21
CA GLU A 227 -23.57 5.37 4.76
C GLU A 227 -22.55 6.51 4.92
N ASN A 228 -21.25 6.20 4.96
CA ASN A 228 -20.15 7.17 5.04
C ASN A 228 -19.74 7.63 3.64
N TRP A 229 -20.58 8.38 2.96
CA TRP A 229 -20.49 8.68 1.53
C TRP A 229 -19.19 9.40 1.11
N GLU A 230 -18.70 10.32 1.93
CA GLU A 230 -17.43 11.03 1.64
C GLU A 230 -16.24 10.09 1.70
N CYS A 231 -16.18 9.20 2.68
CA CYS A 231 -15.11 8.21 2.78
C CYS A 231 -15.23 7.16 1.66
N ALA A 232 -16.47 6.75 1.32
CA ALA A 232 -16.73 5.88 0.18
C ALA A 232 -16.19 6.50 -1.12
N ARG A 233 -16.49 7.78 -1.40
CA ARG A 233 -15.98 8.49 -2.57
C ARG A 233 -14.45 8.47 -2.61
N ASN A 234 -13.80 8.82 -1.51
CA ASN A 234 -12.34 8.87 -1.46
C ASN A 234 -11.71 7.49 -1.71
N ALA A 235 -12.26 6.43 -1.12
CA ALA A 235 -11.79 5.07 -1.36
C ALA A 235 -12.01 4.63 -2.82
N LEU A 236 -13.16 4.94 -3.42
CA LEU A 236 -13.46 4.68 -4.83
C LEU A 236 -12.51 5.43 -5.77
N GLU A 237 -12.16 6.67 -5.47
CA GLU A 237 -11.19 7.44 -6.24
C GLU A 237 -9.80 6.81 -6.20
N ILE A 238 -9.36 6.31 -5.04
CA ILE A 238 -8.08 5.61 -4.90
C ILE A 238 -8.11 4.30 -5.68
N SER A 239 -9.14 3.48 -5.49
CA SER A 239 -9.32 2.21 -6.22
C SER A 239 -9.22 2.42 -7.74
N GLN A 240 -9.90 3.46 -8.26
CA GLN A 240 -9.88 3.81 -9.67
C GLN A 240 -8.50 4.30 -10.12
N ARG A 241 -7.83 5.17 -9.34
CA ARG A 241 -6.50 5.71 -9.68
C ARG A 241 -5.41 4.64 -9.69
N LEU A 242 -5.51 3.66 -8.80
CA LEU A 242 -4.59 2.52 -8.75
C LEU A 242 -4.96 1.41 -9.75
N SER A 243 -6.06 1.58 -10.52
CA SER A 243 -6.59 0.53 -11.42
C SER A 243 -6.74 -0.81 -10.69
N GLU A 244 -7.23 -0.74 -9.44
CA GLU A 244 -7.30 -1.87 -8.51
C GLU A 244 -8.13 -3.03 -9.07
N ILE A 245 -9.29 -2.72 -9.64
CA ILE A 245 -10.18 -3.69 -10.26
C ILE A 245 -9.89 -3.77 -11.76
N PRO A 246 -9.40 -4.91 -12.28
CA PRO A 246 -9.11 -5.07 -13.69
C PRO A 246 -10.37 -4.95 -14.55
N ALA A 247 -10.22 -4.44 -15.76
CA ALA A 247 -11.30 -4.44 -16.74
C ALA A 247 -11.81 -5.88 -16.98
N GLY A 248 -13.13 -6.07 -16.88
CA GLY A 248 -13.77 -7.38 -17.02
C GLY A 248 -13.77 -8.26 -15.78
N ALA A 249 -13.22 -7.81 -14.64
CA ALA A 249 -13.38 -8.49 -13.37
C ALA A 249 -14.86 -8.45 -12.91
N PRO A 250 -15.35 -9.48 -12.21
CA PRO A 250 -16.72 -9.51 -11.68
C PRO A 250 -17.05 -8.29 -10.81
N GLU A 251 -16.09 -7.79 -10.05
CA GLU A 251 -16.19 -6.66 -9.14
C GLU A 251 -16.40 -5.31 -9.86
N MET A 252 -16.09 -5.22 -11.16
CA MET A 252 -16.18 -3.97 -11.91
C MET A 252 -17.61 -3.41 -11.94
N ASN A 253 -18.61 -4.26 -12.09
CA ASN A 253 -20.01 -3.82 -12.10
C ASN A 253 -20.43 -3.24 -10.74
N GLU A 254 -19.99 -3.87 -9.65
CA GLU A 254 -20.25 -3.37 -8.29
C GLU A 254 -19.51 -2.06 -8.01
N LEU A 255 -18.25 -1.96 -8.44
CA LEU A 255 -17.48 -0.71 -8.35
C LEU A 255 -18.22 0.45 -9.01
N MET A 256 -18.71 0.24 -10.24
CA MET A 256 -19.49 1.27 -10.97
C MET A 256 -20.81 1.60 -10.28
N ALA A 257 -21.52 0.61 -9.73
CA ALA A 257 -22.75 0.82 -8.98
C ALA A 257 -22.49 1.66 -7.71
N MET A 258 -21.46 1.33 -6.95
CA MET A 258 -21.07 2.11 -5.77
C MET A 258 -20.69 3.56 -6.10
N GLN A 259 -19.98 3.78 -7.23
CA GLN A 259 -19.66 5.13 -7.70
C GLN A 259 -20.91 5.96 -8.00
N GLN A 260 -21.86 5.38 -8.73
CA GLN A 260 -23.14 6.04 -9.06
C GLN A 260 -23.96 6.33 -7.81
N GLU A 261 -24.08 5.37 -6.90
CA GLU A 261 -24.82 5.55 -5.66
C GLU A 261 -24.21 6.63 -4.79
N THR A 262 -22.90 6.57 -4.56
CA THR A 262 -22.15 7.56 -3.76
C THR A 262 -22.32 8.97 -4.32
N ALA A 263 -22.17 9.15 -5.63
CA ALA A 263 -22.36 10.44 -6.30
C ALA A 263 -23.78 10.97 -6.11
N ARG A 264 -24.79 10.11 -6.25
CA ARG A 264 -26.22 10.47 -6.04
C ARG A 264 -26.49 10.92 -4.60
N LYS A 265 -25.96 10.20 -3.62
CA LYS A 265 -26.16 10.51 -2.19
C LYS A 265 -25.50 11.83 -1.80
N LEU A 266 -24.26 12.07 -2.27
CA LEU A 266 -23.55 13.33 -2.01
C LEU A 266 -24.24 14.53 -2.69
N ALA A 267 -24.75 14.38 -3.91
CA ALA A 267 -25.52 15.43 -4.57
C ALA A 267 -26.86 15.74 -3.88
N GLY A 268 -27.48 14.75 -3.21
CA GLY A 268 -28.71 14.93 -2.45
C GLY A 268 -28.50 15.59 -1.09
N ALA A 269 -27.34 15.41 -0.46
CA ALA A 269 -27.00 15.99 0.84
C ALA A 269 -26.66 17.50 0.77
N GLY A 270 -26.41 18.04 -0.41
CA GLY A 270 -26.09 19.47 -0.65
C GLY A 270 -27.34 20.36 -0.88
N LYS A 271 -28.54 19.80 -0.76
CA LYS A 271 -29.82 20.54 -0.84
C LYS A 271 -30.48 20.66 0.54
#